data_1434d5219ee66579f5ea959ed3349355
#
_entry.id   1434d5219ee66579f5ea959ed3349355
#
_cell.length_a   1.000
_cell.length_b   1.000
_cell.length_c   1.000
_cell.angle_alpha   90.00
_cell.angle_beta   90.00
_cell.angle_gamma   90.00
#
_symmetry.space_group_name_H-M   'P 1'
#
loop_
_entity.id
_entity.type
_entity.pdbx_description
1 polymer ?
#
loop_
_entity_poly.entity_id
_entity_poly.type
_entity_poly.pdbx_seq_one_letter_code
_entity_poly.pdbx_strand_id
1 'polypeptide(L)'
;MSAAIAEARAQGLVGERFDGYLAIVGDAGDQLRHQVQAINIRRRALYSDLADRRGASLEQVGMTAACQLLPTVHVGERYQASDKVWRTRSAGQELLVPDYCR
;
A
#
# COMPACT_ATOMS: atom_id res chain seq x y z
N MET A 1 -9.72 -7.83 -1.85
CA MET A 1 -9.40 -7.44 -0.46
C MET A 1 -10.58 -7.79 0.43
N SER A 2 -10.35 -8.30 1.62
CA SER A 2 -11.43 -8.68 2.52
C SER A 2 -12.18 -7.46 3.06
N ALA A 3 -13.43 -7.69 3.52
CA ALA A 3 -14.23 -6.63 4.14
C ALA A 3 -13.54 -6.07 5.39
N ALA A 4 -12.86 -6.92 6.17
CA ALA A 4 -12.14 -6.48 7.37
C ALA A 4 -10.99 -5.51 7.03
N ILE A 5 -10.27 -5.76 5.95
CA ILE A 5 -9.20 -4.86 5.50
C ILE A 5 -9.79 -3.55 4.95
N ALA A 6 -10.87 -3.63 4.18
CA ALA A 6 -11.52 -2.42 3.66
C ALA A 6 -12.02 -1.53 4.80
N GLU A 7 -12.61 -2.13 5.84
CA GLU A 7 -13.06 -1.38 7.01
C GLU A 7 -11.89 -0.78 7.78
N ALA A 8 -10.81 -1.53 7.95
CA ALA A 8 -9.60 -1.03 8.62
C ALA A 8 -8.97 0.15 7.86
N ARG A 9 -8.99 0.11 6.52
CA ARG A 9 -8.56 1.24 5.70
C ARG A 9 -9.44 2.47 5.94
N ALA A 10 -10.74 2.28 5.95
CA ALA A 10 -11.70 3.37 6.20
C ALA A 10 -11.50 3.99 7.58
N GLN A 11 -11.09 3.20 8.56
CA GLN A 11 -10.83 3.65 9.94
C GLN A 11 -9.43 4.25 10.12
N GLY A 12 -8.59 4.23 9.09
CA GLY A 12 -7.23 4.75 9.18
C GLY A 12 -6.23 3.88 9.91
N LEU A 13 -6.56 2.60 10.13
CA LEU A 13 -5.67 1.65 10.81
C LEU A 13 -4.67 0.98 9.88
N VAL A 14 -4.95 0.96 8.59
CA VAL A 14 -4.12 0.33 7.56
C VAL A 14 -4.04 1.29 6.38
N GLY A 15 -2.89 1.34 5.73
CA GLY A 15 -2.71 2.18 4.55
C GLY A 15 -1.76 1.56 3.54
N GLU A 16 -1.80 2.09 2.31
CA GLU A 16 -0.86 1.70 1.24
C GLU A 16 0.46 2.42 1.40
N ARG A 17 1.54 1.69 1.29
CA ARG A 17 2.90 2.22 1.36
C ARG A 17 3.41 2.58 -0.04
N PHE A 18 4.46 3.40 -0.06
CA PHE A 18 5.14 3.81 -1.29
C PHE A 18 5.80 2.64 -2.05
N ASP A 19 6.05 1.52 -1.38
CA ASP A 19 6.81 0.40 -1.95
C ASP A 19 5.95 -0.79 -2.36
N GLY A 20 4.61 -0.62 -2.38
CA GLY A 20 3.70 -1.66 -2.90
C GLY A 20 3.13 -2.60 -1.85
N TYR A 21 3.31 -2.30 -0.57
CA TYR A 21 2.80 -3.13 0.53
C TYR A 21 1.83 -2.35 1.40
N LEU A 22 1.01 -3.08 2.16
CA LEU A 22 0.20 -2.50 3.22
C LEU A 22 1.01 -2.35 4.50
N ALA A 23 0.60 -1.41 5.35
CA ALA A 23 1.15 -1.30 6.70
C ALA A 23 0.05 -0.95 7.70
N ILE A 24 0.30 -1.34 8.94
CA ILE A 24 -0.49 -0.89 10.09
C ILE A 24 -0.07 0.55 10.38
N VAL A 25 -1.04 1.46 10.48
CA VAL A 25 -0.78 2.88 10.74
C VAL A 25 -1.12 3.25 12.18
N GLY A 26 -2.19 2.69 12.69
CA GLY A 26 -2.65 2.93 14.04
C GLY A 26 -2.45 1.75 14.96
N ASP A 27 -3.17 1.75 16.07
CA ASP A 27 -3.17 0.65 17.01
C ASP A 27 -4.13 -0.43 16.52
N ALA A 28 -3.59 -1.60 16.23
CA ALA A 28 -4.35 -2.70 15.64
C ALA A 28 -4.14 -3.98 16.46
N GLY A 29 -5.18 -4.81 16.54
CA GLY A 29 -5.09 -6.11 17.16
C GLY A 29 -4.34 -7.13 16.33
N ASP A 30 -4.06 -8.28 16.95
CA ASP A 30 -3.25 -9.35 16.33
C ASP A 30 -3.90 -9.89 15.06
N GLN A 31 -5.21 -10.01 15.03
CA GLN A 31 -5.93 -10.53 13.87
C GLN A 31 -5.72 -9.65 12.64
N LEU A 32 -5.82 -8.33 12.80
CA LEU A 32 -5.58 -7.40 11.70
C LEU A 32 -4.11 -7.45 11.25
N ARG A 33 -3.17 -7.54 12.20
CA ARG A 33 -1.75 -7.68 11.86
C ARG A 33 -1.50 -8.93 11.03
N HIS A 34 -2.10 -10.07 11.40
CA HIS A 34 -1.97 -11.30 10.62
C HIS A 34 -2.57 -11.17 9.22
N GLN A 35 -3.71 -10.48 9.09
CA GLN A 35 -4.34 -10.26 7.79
C GLN A 35 -3.48 -9.39 6.87
N VAL A 36 -2.91 -8.33 7.39
CA VAL A 36 -1.99 -7.46 6.63
C VAL A 36 -0.75 -8.24 6.22
N GLN A 37 -0.17 -9.01 7.14
CA GLN A 37 0.99 -9.85 6.83
C GLN A 37 0.68 -10.85 5.72
N ALA A 38 -0.48 -11.51 5.77
CA ALA A 38 -0.87 -12.48 4.75
C ALA A 38 -1.01 -11.83 3.37
N ILE A 39 -1.57 -10.63 3.30
CA ILE A 39 -1.67 -9.87 2.05
C ILE A 39 -0.29 -9.53 1.51
N ASN A 40 0.59 -9.04 2.38
CA ASN A 40 1.95 -8.66 1.97
C ASN A 40 2.77 -9.86 1.49
N ILE A 41 2.58 -11.03 2.09
CA ILE A 41 3.24 -12.25 1.64
C ILE A 41 2.79 -12.60 0.22
N ARG A 42 1.50 -12.50 -0.08
CA ARG A 42 0.98 -12.75 -1.43
C ARG A 42 1.46 -11.71 -2.43
N ARG A 43 1.49 -10.44 -2.03
CA ARG A 43 2.00 -9.36 -2.88
C ARG A 43 3.48 -9.59 -3.19
N ARG A 44 4.29 -9.93 -2.18
CA ARG A 44 5.71 -10.19 -2.36
C ARG A 44 5.95 -11.35 -3.33
N ALA A 45 5.18 -12.42 -3.23
CA ALA A 45 5.29 -13.55 -4.13
C ALA A 45 4.98 -13.15 -5.58
N LEU A 46 3.93 -12.34 -5.77
CA LEU A 46 3.58 -11.81 -7.09
C LEU A 46 4.69 -10.92 -7.64
N TYR A 47 5.22 -10.01 -6.82
CA TYR A 47 6.29 -9.09 -7.26
C TYR A 47 7.56 -9.84 -7.58
N SER A 48 7.91 -10.87 -6.81
CA SER A 48 9.07 -11.71 -7.07
C SER A 48 8.95 -12.43 -8.42
N ASP A 49 7.79 -12.99 -8.70
CA ASP A 49 7.52 -13.66 -9.98
C ASP A 49 7.63 -12.67 -11.16
N LEU A 50 7.05 -11.49 -11.02
CA LEU A 50 7.14 -10.46 -12.06
C LEU A 50 8.57 -9.95 -12.25
N ALA A 51 9.31 -9.80 -11.16
CA ALA A 51 10.72 -9.38 -11.22
C ALA A 51 11.55 -10.37 -12.01
N ASP A 52 11.38 -11.66 -11.77
CA ASP A 52 12.08 -12.71 -12.48
C ASP A 52 11.76 -12.67 -13.99
N ARG A 53 10.48 -12.49 -14.33
CA ARG A 53 10.04 -12.47 -15.73
C ARG A 53 10.55 -11.24 -16.49
N ARG A 54 10.72 -10.11 -15.80
CA ARG A 54 11.06 -8.82 -16.42
C ARG A 54 12.53 -8.45 -16.30
N GLY A 55 13.31 -9.25 -15.60
CA GLY A 55 14.71 -8.92 -15.33
C GLY A 55 14.86 -7.68 -14.46
N ALA A 56 13.92 -7.42 -13.57
CA ALA A 56 13.90 -6.28 -12.67
C ALA A 56 14.13 -6.74 -11.23
N SER A 57 14.39 -5.80 -10.33
CA SER A 57 14.50 -6.11 -8.91
C SER A 57 13.12 -6.21 -8.26
N LEU A 58 13.04 -6.91 -7.13
CA LEU A 58 11.83 -7.01 -6.34
C LEU A 58 11.33 -5.62 -5.92
N GLU A 59 12.25 -4.76 -5.50
CA GLU A 59 11.94 -3.39 -5.07
C GLU A 59 11.35 -2.56 -6.21
N GLN A 60 11.92 -2.66 -7.41
CA GLN A 60 11.42 -1.93 -8.57
C GLN A 60 9.99 -2.33 -8.92
N VAL A 61 9.68 -3.63 -8.87
CA VAL A 61 8.34 -4.13 -9.14
C VAL A 61 7.36 -3.65 -8.07
N GLY A 62 7.75 -3.71 -6.79
CA GLY A 62 6.92 -3.21 -5.69
C GLY A 62 6.62 -1.73 -5.81
N MET A 63 7.63 -0.93 -6.14
CA MET A 63 7.46 0.52 -6.34
C MET A 63 6.55 0.82 -7.53
N THR A 64 6.68 0.07 -8.62
CA THR A 64 5.79 0.20 -9.77
C THR A 64 4.36 -0.17 -9.39
N ALA A 65 4.17 -1.22 -8.59
CA ALA A 65 2.85 -1.60 -8.09
C ALA A 65 2.23 -0.50 -7.24
N ALA A 66 3.03 0.21 -6.43
CA ALA A 66 2.55 1.33 -5.64
C ALA A 66 1.96 2.43 -6.51
N CYS A 67 2.53 2.69 -7.69
CA CYS A 67 2.01 3.68 -8.62
C CYS A 67 0.59 3.35 -9.11
N GLN A 68 0.22 2.07 -9.10
CA GLN A 68 -1.12 1.61 -9.47
C GLN A 68 -2.04 1.50 -8.26
N LEU A 69 -1.49 1.20 -7.08
CA LEU A 69 -2.28 1.00 -5.85
C LEU A 69 -2.64 2.32 -5.17
N LEU A 70 -1.72 3.28 -5.14
CA LEU A 70 -1.96 4.56 -4.45
C LEU A 70 -3.18 5.30 -5.00
N PRO A 71 -3.43 5.36 -6.32
CA PRO A 71 -4.64 6.00 -6.82
C PRO A 71 -5.95 5.34 -6.40
N THR A 72 -5.91 4.10 -5.90
CA THR A 72 -7.11 3.41 -5.41
C THR A 72 -7.48 3.79 -3.98
N VAL A 73 -6.63 4.53 -3.29
CA VAL A 73 -6.91 5.01 -1.93
C VAL A 73 -8.10 5.97 -1.96
N HIS A 74 -9.08 5.73 -1.10
CA HIS A 74 -10.29 6.58 -1.02
C HIS A 74 -10.05 7.78 -0.11
N VAL A 75 -10.87 8.81 -0.30
CA VAL A 75 -10.89 9.96 0.61
C VAL A 75 -11.11 9.48 2.04
N GLY A 76 -10.29 9.97 2.97
CA GLY A 76 -10.31 9.57 4.38
C GLY A 76 -9.36 8.42 4.72
N GLU A 77 -8.84 7.72 3.73
CA GLU A 77 -7.90 6.63 3.95
C GLU A 77 -6.45 7.12 4.00
N ARG A 78 -5.61 6.31 4.63
CA ARG A 78 -4.19 6.65 4.82
C ARG A 78 -3.34 6.10 3.69
N TYR A 79 -2.29 6.83 3.35
CA TYR A 79 -1.31 6.41 2.37
C TYR A 79 0.05 7.05 2.66
N GLN A 80 1.07 6.53 1.99
CA GLN A 80 2.45 6.97 2.21
C GLN A 80 3.14 7.21 0.87
N ALA A 81 3.73 8.40 0.70
CA ALA A 81 4.59 8.69 -0.45
C ALA A 81 6.04 8.28 -0.15
N SER A 82 6.96 8.53 -1.07
CA SER A 82 8.36 8.07 -0.95
C SER A 82 9.12 8.71 0.22
N ASP A 83 8.64 9.82 0.76
CA ASP A 83 9.19 10.43 1.98
C ASP A 83 8.85 9.64 3.25
N LYS A 84 8.06 8.57 3.13
CA LYS A 84 7.62 7.70 4.23
C LYS A 84 6.74 8.40 5.27
N VAL A 85 6.17 9.54 4.91
CA VAL A 85 5.23 10.25 5.76
C VAL A 85 3.82 9.75 5.47
N TRP A 86 3.11 9.38 6.53
CA TRP A 86 1.70 8.98 6.43
C TRP A 86 0.82 10.20 6.23
N ARG A 87 -0.06 10.10 5.24
CA ARG A 87 -1.02 11.14 4.91
C ARG A 87 -2.42 10.57 4.88
N THR A 88 -3.41 11.43 5.00
CA THR A 88 -4.81 11.08 4.77
C THR A 88 -5.25 11.70 3.45
N ARG A 89 -5.83 10.91 2.57
CA ARG A 89 -6.36 11.46 1.32
C ARG A 89 -7.54 12.36 1.63
N SER A 90 -7.48 13.62 1.17
CA SER A 90 -8.51 14.63 1.42
C SER A 90 -9.25 14.96 0.14
N ALA A 91 -10.55 15.24 0.28
CA ALA A 91 -11.37 15.69 -0.85
C ALA A 91 -10.84 17.02 -1.39
N GLY A 92 -10.74 17.12 -2.71
CA GLY A 92 -10.28 18.34 -3.37
C GLY A 92 -8.78 18.55 -3.35
N GLN A 93 -8.02 17.64 -2.75
CA GLN A 93 -6.56 17.68 -2.76
C GLN A 93 -6.03 16.59 -3.70
N GLU A 94 -4.99 16.94 -4.45
CA GLU A 94 -4.30 16.00 -5.30
C GLU A 94 -3.60 14.95 -4.46
N LEU A 95 -3.69 13.69 -4.88
CA LEU A 95 -2.96 12.58 -4.26
C LEU A 95 -1.47 12.80 -4.51
N LEU A 96 -0.68 12.83 -3.43
CA LEU A 96 0.77 12.94 -3.55
C LEU A 96 1.35 11.56 -3.86
N VAL A 97 1.85 11.36 -5.08
CA VAL A 97 2.47 10.10 -5.48
C VAL A 97 3.99 10.24 -5.47
N PRO A 98 4.72 9.12 -5.29
CA PRO A 98 6.18 9.14 -5.41
C PRO A 98 6.64 9.64 -6.79
N ASP A 99 7.80 10.28 -6.83
CA ASP A 99 8.33 10.88 -8.05
C ASP A 99 8.51 9.85 -9.17
N TYR A 100 8.87 8.62 -8.82
CA TYR A 100 9.06 7.56 -9.82
C TYR A 100 7.74 7.12 -10.49
N CYS A 101 6.59 7.59 -10.02
CA CYS A 101 5.28 7.30 -10.63
C CYS A 101 4.91 8.27 -11.75
N ARG A 102 5.71 9.27 -12.00
CA ARG A 102 5.43 10.32 -12.99
C ARG A 102 6.13 10.08 -14.31
#